data_51052406ab33ee06350367feab2a412e
#
_entry.id   51052406ab33ee06350367feab2a412e
#
_cell.length_a   1.000
_cell.length_b   1.000
_cell.length_c   1.000
_cell.angle_alpha   90.00
_cell.angle_beta   90.00
_cell.angle_gamma   90.00
#
_symmetry.space_group_name_H-M   'P 1'
#
loop_
_entity.id
_entity.type
_entity.pdbx_description
1 polymer ?
#
loop_
_entity_poly.entity_id
_entity_poly.type
_entity_poly.pdbx_seq_one_letter_code
_entity_poly.pdbx_strand_id
1 'polypeptide(L)'
;MSVFKDKEKTKDGRQWRFKVYYHNTEGKLVPYTSKRFLLEKEAKAEERVFLLNRNAPVKKKFDVVGDDYFKDAEKRIRESTLLTYYSQYKNNILPYFKDKYIDEISVMDIENWKNKLIDKKIKISTFNQYYVVFKEIFSFANRKYELNYNPVALSGRFKKRNDEVIETKNKLRYIVYEEYCKLINVIHEDLYHCFFLTLYFTGMREGELQALTWNDIDFNRKVIIVNKTLSTNTKIGRYKITATKNCLNREITMSKILYNELKKYKEIVMKYEDFREDWFVFGNGDFLSTYQMKKHKDNYFIEAGLEKNIITIHEFRHSHVSLCINEYIKSGQTDSTKFFLMMSQRMGHSLRVMQETYMHLFPSVQDKIIDLLDNL
;
A
#
# COMPACT_ATOMS: atom_id res chain seq x y z
N MET A 1 4.48 -49.45 11.96
CA MET A 1 4.30 -48.95 13.34
C MET A 1 5.60 -48.29 13.75
N SER A 2 5.50 -47.04 14.19
CA SER A 2 6.67 -46.24 14.59
C SER A 2 7.14 -46.55 16.03
N VAL A 3 6.20 -46.98 16.90
CA VAL A 3 6.48 -47.43 18.27
C VAL A 3 6.68 -48.94 18.30
N PHE A 4 7.77 -49.39 18.91
CA PHE A 4 8.15 -50.80 18.99
C PHE A 4 8.81 -51.14 20.33
N LYS A 5 8.79 -52.43 20.66
CA LYS A 5 9.41 -52.96 21.86
C LYS A 5 10.83 -53.40 21.54
N ASP A 6 11.80 -52.88 22.29
CA ASP A 6 13.21 -53.23 22.14
C ASP A 6 13.45 -54.66 22.68
N LYS A 7 14.36 -55.38 22.06
CA LYS A 7 14.68 -56.75 22.49
C LYS A 7 15.33 -56.79 23.89
N GLU A 8 16.05 -55.75 24.27
CA GLU A 8 16.73 -55.64 25.55
C GLU A 8 16.01 -54.60 26.44
N LYS A 9 15.87 -54.96 27.73
CA LYS A 9 15.36 -54.03 28.76
C LYS A 9 16.52 -53.30 29.43
N THR A 10 16.30 -52.08 29.82
CA THR A 10 17.21 -51.36 30.73
C THR A 10 17.08 -51.93 32.14
N LYS A 11 18.05 -51.65 33.04
CA LYS A 11 18.05 -52.11 34.43
C LYS A 11 16.78 -51.71 35.20
N ASP A 12 16.12 -50.59 34.78
CA ASP A 12 14.88 -50.07 35.33
C ASP A 12 13.61 -50.51 34.56
N GLY A 13 13.74 -51.51 33.67
CA GLY A 13 12.63 -52.18 32.99
C GLY A 13 12.09 -51.47 31.73
N ARG A 14 12.68 -50.38 31.29
CA ARG A 14 12.23 -49.63 30.10
C ARG A 14 12.60 -50.44 28.83
N GLN A 15 11.62 -50.53 27.91
CA GLN A 15 11.76 -51.32 26.68
C GLN A 15 11.04 -50.76 25.47
N TRP A 16 10.21 -49.72 25.63
CA TRP A 16 9.45 -49.14 24.54
C TRP A 16 10.18 -47.97 23.91
N ARG A 17 10.23 -47.91 22.59
CA ARG A 17 10.85 -46.83 21.80
C ARG A 17 10.00 -46.53 20.59
N PHE A 18 10.23 -45.36 20.00
CA PHE A 18 9.74 -45.06 18.66
C PHE A 18 10.88 -44.68 17.73
N LYS A 19 10.68 -44.96 16.43
CA LYS A 19 11.60 -44.55 15.36
C LYS A 19 10.80 -43.85 14.29
N VAL A 20 11.22 -42.62 13.97
CA VAL A 20 10.60 -41.78 12.95
C VAL A 20 11.67 -41.25 12.01
N TYR A 21 11.29 -41.00 10.78
CA TYR A 21 12.13 -40.30 9.81
C TYR A 21 11.66 -38.88 9.69
N TYR A 22 12.57 -37.91 9.69
CA TYR A 22 12.25 -36.51 9.54
C TYR A 22 13.28 -35.82 8.66
N HIS A 23 12.91 -34.72 8.01
CA HIS A 23 13.85 -33.91 7.24
C HIS A 23 14.62 -33.00 8.20
N ASN A 24 15.95 -33.04 8.12
CA ASN A 24 16.82 -32.14 8.87
C ASN A 24 16.81 -30.73 8.23
N THR A 25 17.53 -29.79 8.83
CA THR A 25 17.66 -28.41 8.37
C THR A 25 18.26 -28.28 6.96
N GLU A 26 18.85 -29.32 6.42
CA GLU A 26 19.41 -29.42 5.06
C GLU A 26 18.42 -30.09 4.07
N GLY A 27 17.21 -30.45 4.53
CA GLY A 27 16.22 -31.15 3.73
C GLY A 27 16.49 -32.65 3.53
N LYS A 28 17.51 -33.23 4.21
CA LYS A 28 17.80 -34.67 4.14
C LYS A 28 16.92 -35.45 5.11
N LEU A 29 16.33 -36.53 4.64
CA LEU A 29 15.57 -37.48 5.45
C LEU A 29 16.51 -38.25 6.39
N VAL A 30 16.42 -38.02 7.69
CA VAL A 30 17.24 -38.66 8.72
C VAL A 30 16.38 -39.41 9.72
N PRO A 31 16.85 -40.58 10.22
CA PRO A 31 16.14 -41.35 11.24
C PRO A 31 16.40 -40.78 12.63
N TYR A 32 15.34 -40.70 13.44
CA TYR A 32 15.42 -40.47 14.87
C TYR A 32 14.90 -41.68 15.64
N THR A 33 15.62 -42.09 16.67
CA THR A 33 15.19 -43.16 17.58
C THR A 33 15.15 -42.59 19.01
N SER A 34 14.00 -42.70 19.67
CA SER A 34 13.80 -42.15 21.01
C SER A 34 14.62 -42.87 22.11
N LYS A 35 14.69 -42.28 23.30
CA LYS A 35 15.01 -42.99 24.54
C LYS A 35 14.00 -44.10 24.80
N ARG A 36 14.32 -45.02 25.74
CA ARG A 36 13.42 -46.10 26.14
C ARG A 36 12.44 -45.61 27.21
N PHE A 37 11.16 -46.06 27.10
CA PHE A 37 10.08 -45.79 28.00
C PHE A 37 9.61 -47.06 28.68
N LEU A 38 8.99 -46.94 29.87
CA LEU A 38 8.42 -48.06 30.61
C LEU A 38 7.15 -48.58 29.92
N LEU A 39 6.27 -47.68 29.49
CA LEU A 39 5.00 -48.03 28.90
C LEU A 39 4.93 -47.61 27.42
N GLU A 40 4.21 -48.41 26.65
CA GLU A 40 3.90 -48.10 25.25
C GLU A 40 3.19 -46.77 25.07
N LYS A 41 2.26 -46.46 26.01
CA LYS A 41 1.51 -45.23 26.03
C LYS A 41 2.41 -43.99 26.16
N GLU A 42 3.47 -44.08 26.97
CA GLU A 42 4.46 -43.01 27.13
C GLU A 42 5.26 -42.81 25.83
N ALA A 43 5.71 -43.89 25.21
CA ALA A 43 6.39 -43.82 23.92
C ALA A 43 5.52 -43.21 22.81
N LYS A 44 4.22 -43.56 22.77
CA LYS A 44 3.25 -42.97 21.85
C LYS A 44 2.96 -41.51 22.12
N ALA A 45 2.89 -41.12 23.41
CA ALA A 45 2.69 -39.71 23.79
C ALA A 45 3.90 -38.87 23.38
N GLU A 46 5.12 -39.36 23.67
CA GLU A 46 6.36 -38.65 23.31
C GLU A 46 6.57 -38.62 21.78
N GLU A 47 6.18 -39.67 21.07
CA GLU A 47 6.16 -39.65 19.62
C GLU A 47 5.24 -38.59 19.06
N ARG A 48 4.02 -38.42 19.61
CA ARG A 48 3.10 -37.36 19.22
C ARG A 48 3.72 -35.99 19.50
N VAL A 49 4.31 -35.79 20.67
CA VAL A 49 5.02 -34.55 21.02
C VAL A 49 6.20 -34.32 20.06
N PHE A 50 7.00 -35.36 19.77
CA PHE A 50 8.10 -35.27 18.80
C PHE A 50 7.61 -34.94 17.39
N LEU A 51 6.50 -35.53 16.96
CA LEU A 51 5.87 -35.26 15.66
C LEU A 51 5.18 -33.89 15.60
N LEU A 52 4.68 -33.40 16.72
CA LEU A 52 4.14 -32.03 16.85
C LEU A 52 5.25 -30.99 16.91
N ASN A 53 6.38 -31.33 17.59
CA ASN A 53 7.57 -30.48 17.68
C ASN A 53 8.57 -30.75 16.54
N ARG A 54 8.10 -31.20 15.39
CA ARG A 54 8.83 -31.80 14.28
C ARG A 54 9.86 -30.91 13.59
N ASN A 55 10.04 -29.71 14.07
CA ASN A 55 11.11 -28.86 13.60
C ASN A 55 12.24 -28.93 14.61
N ALA A 56 13.36 -29.53 14.20
CA ALA A 56 14.64 -29.15 14.82
C ALA A 56 14.60 -27.61 14.92
N PRO A 57 14.86 -27.03 16.10
CA PRO A 57 14.74 -25.59 16.28
C PRO A 57 15.46 -24.90 15.12
N VAL A 58 14.76 -24.04 14.42
CA VAL A 58 15.31 -23.30 13.28
C VAL A 58 16.26 -22.28 13.88
N LYS A 59 17.47 -22.71 14.24
CA LYS A 59 18.54 -21.88 14.83
C LYS A 59 19.03 -20.84 13.81
N LYS A 60 18.09 -20.05 13.27
CA LYS A 60 18.41 -18.89 12.43
C LYS A 60 18.02 -17.62 13.14
N LYS A 61 18.94 -16.68 13.20
CA LYS A 61 18.67 -15.35 13.75
C LYS A 61 17.67 -14.61 12.85
N PHE A 62 16.89 -13.76 13.45
CA PHE A 62 15.85 -13.00 12.76
C PHE A 62 16.39 -12.08 11.64
N ASP A 63 17.57 -11.50 11.82
CA ASP A 63 18.25 -10.71 10.80
C ASP A 63 18.56 -11.55 9.53
N VAL A 64 19.09 -12.76 9.70
CA VAL A 64 19.37 -13.69 8.57
C VAL A 64 18.07 -14.07 7.84
N VAL A 65 17.00 -14.32 8.59
CA VAL A 65 15.69 -14.63 8.00
C VAL A 65 15.12 -13.44 7.25
N GLY A 66 15.30 -12.23 7.80
CA GLY A 66 14.92 -10.99 7.14
C GLY A 66 15.63 -10.79 5.81
N ASP A 67 16.96 -10.98 5.78
CA ASP A 67 17.76 -10.88 4.56
C ASP A 67 17.32 -11.91 3.51
N ASP A 68 17.06 -13.15 3.92
CA ASP A 68 16.55 -14.20 3.04
C ASP A 68 15.16 -13.85 2.49
N TYR A 69 14.29 -13.27 3.32
CA TYR A 69 12.97 -12.77 2.88
C TYR A 69 13.10 -11.67 1.82
N PHE A 70 13.96 -10.68 2.05
CA PHE A 70 14.10 -9.57 1.10
C PHE A 70 14.70 -9.99 -0.23
N LYS A 71 15.66 -10.95 -0.24
CA LYS A 71 16.18 -11.57 -1.47
C LYS A 71 15.09 -12.31 -2.26
N ASP A 72 14.19 -13.02 -1.58
CA ASP A 72 13.07 -13.71 -2.23
C ASP A 72 12.00 -12.70 -2.71
N ALA A 73 11.68 -11.72 -1.87
CA ALA A 73 10.67 -10.70 -2.15
C ALA A 73 11.04 -9.81 -3.34
N GLU A 74 12.32 -9.58 -3.61
CA GLU A 74 12.81 -8.82 -4.77
C GLU A 74 12.30 -9.36 -6.11
N LYS A 75 12.07 -10.67 -6.20
CA LYS A 75 11.56 -11.33 -7.41
C LYS A 75 10.05 -11.17 -7.60
N ARG A 76 9.30 -10.77 -6.55
CA ARG A 76 7.83 -10.80 -6.52
C ARG A 76 7.18 -9.46 -6.25
N ILE A 77 7.87 -8.58 -5.55
CA ILE A 77 7.33 -7.30 -5.08
C ILE A 77 7.91 -6.17 -5.91
N ARG A 78 7.08 -5.17 -6.23
CA ARG A 78 7.56 -3.96 -6.91
C ARG A 78 8.67 -3.29 -6.09
N GLU A 79 9.68 -2.79 -6.76
CA GLU A 79 10.87 -2.18 -6.16
C GLU A 79 10.52 -1.09 -5.13
N SER A 80 9.63 -0.17 -5.44
CA SER A 80 9.21 0.89 -4.52
C SER A 80 8.57 0.36 -3.23
N THR A 81 7.79 -0.72 -3.33
CA THR A 81 7.18 -1.39 -2.17
C THR A 81 8.26 -2.12 -1.36
N LEU A 82 9.17 -2.81 -2.06
CA LEU A 82 10.28 -3.53 -1.41
C LEU A 82 11.16 -2.58 -0.60
N LEU A 83 11.53 -1.43 -1.16
CA LEU A 83 12.33 -0.41 -0.47
C LEU A 83 11.60 0.15 0.76
N THR A 84 10.29 0.38 0.64
CA THR A 84 9.46 0.82 1.76
C THR A 84 9.44 -0.26 2.86
N TYR A 85 9.23 -1.51 2.51
CA TYR A 85 9.24 -2.64 3.45
C TYR A 85 10.60 -2.81 4.12
N TYR A 86 11.68 -2.71 3.34
CA TYR A 86 13.04 -2.80 3.87
C TYR A 86 13.34 -1.67 4.86
N SER A 87 12.95 -0.43 4.56
CA SER A 87 13.10 0.70 5.47
C SER A 87 12.31 0.49 6.78
N GLN A 88 11.06 0.02 6.69
CA GLN A 88 10.24 -0.30 7.86
C GLN A 88 10.84 -1.42 8.71
N TYR A 89 11.31 -2.49 8.06
CA TYR A 89 12.01 -3.59 8.71
C TYR A 89 13.24 -3.08 9.46
N LYS A 90 14.15 -2.43 8.74
CA LYS A 90 15.44 -1.98 9.27
C LYS A 90 15.31 -1.01 10.44
N ASN A 91 14.35 -0.07 10.36
CA ASN A 91 14.25 1.01 11.33
C ASN A 91 13.31 0.69 12.51
N ASN A 92 12.28 -0.16 12.31
CA ASN A 92 11.21 -0.33 13.29
C ASN A 92 11.01 -1.76 13.80
N ILE A 93 11.60 -2.77 13.15
CA ILE A 93 11.44 -4.18 13.53
C ILE A 93 12.80 -4.77 13.95
N LEU A 94 13.76 -4.72 13.04
CA LEU A 94 15.09 -5.33 13.25
C LEU A 94 15.77 -4.94 14.56
N PRO A 95 15.74 -3.66 15.04
CA PRO A 95 16.40 -3.28 16.28
C PRO A 95 15.90 -4.00 17.52
N TYR A 96 14.70 -4.59 17.47
CA TYR A 96 14.09 -5.30 18.60
C TYR A 96 14.33 -6.81 18.56
N PHE A 97 14.59 -7.38 17.37
CA PHE A 97 14.56 -8.82 17.16
C PHE A 97 15.84 -9.41 16.54
N LYS A 98 16.79 -8.57 16.09
CA LYS A 98 17.96 -8.99 15.31
C LYS A 98 18.74 -10.16 15.92
N ASP A 99 18.88 -10.18 17.25
CA ASP A 99 19.70 -11.16 17.98
C ASP A 99 18.91 -12.39 18.42
N LYS A 100 17.58 -12.38 18.28
CA LYS A 100 16.72 -13.50 18.64
C LYS A 100 16.69 -14.55 17.53
N TYR A 101 16.60 -15.82 17.92
CA TYR A 101 16.27 -16.88 16.97
C TYR A 101 14.79 -16.78 16.58
N ILE A 102 14.48 -17.09 15.31
CA ILE A 102 13.13 -16.91 14.76
C ILE A 102 12.08 -17.77 15.46
N ASP A 103 12.46 -18.96 15.91
CA ASP A 103 11.63 -19.92 16.64
C ASP A 103 11.45 -19.57 18.13
N GLU A 104 12.26 -18.68 18.67
CA GLU A 104 12.17 -18.20 20.06
C GLU A 104 11.32 -16.93 20.20
N ILE A 105 10.97 -16.28 19.09
CA ILE A 105 10.15 -15.07 19.14
C ILE A 105 8.70 -15.45 19.48
N SER A 106 8.27 -15.07 20.66
CA SER A 106 6.94 -15.36 21.19
C SER A 106 5.90 -14.27 20.90
N VAL A 107 4.63 -14.60 21.09
CA VAL A 107 3.54 -13.60 21.03
C VAL A 107 3.77 -12.48 22.07
N MET A 108 4.30 -12.81 23.25
CA MET A 108 4.63 -11.82 24.27
C MET A 108 5.70 -10.83 23.81
N ASP A 109 6.70 -11.29 23.04
CA ASP A 109 7.72 -10.39 22.46
C ASP A 109 7.09 -9.41 21.46
N ILE A 110 6.11 -9.88 20.68
CA ILE A 110 5.38 -9.02 19.74
C ILE A 110 4.53 -8.00 20.51
N GLU A 111 3.85 -8.39 21.58
CA GLU A 111 3.05 -7.45 22.41
C GLU A 111 3.97 -6.41 23.08
N ASN A 112 5.12 -6.81 23.59
CA ASN A 112 6.10 -5.89 24.18
C ASN A 112 6.64 -4.89 23.13
N TRP A 113 6.89 -5.34 21.90
CA TRP A 113 7.28 -4.47 20.80
C TRP A 113 6.16 -3.48 20.43
N LYS A 114 4.91 -3.94 20.38
CA LYS A 114 3.74 -3.09 20.15
C LYS A 114 3.63 -2.00 21.22
N ASN A 115 3.75 -2.35 22.48
CA ASN A 115 3.66 -1.41 23.60
C ASN A 115 4.75 -0.32 23.47
N LYS A 116 5.99 -0.69 23.16
CA LYS A 116 7.07 0.28 22.94
C LYS A 116 6.81 1.24 21.76
N LEU A 117 6.07 0.80 20.74
CA LEU A 117 5.68 1.66 19.61
C LEU A 117 4.51 2.57 19.97
N ILE A 118 3.60 2.14 20.83
CA ILE A 118 2.51 2.98 21.36
C ILE A 118 3.10 4.15 22.16
N ASP A 119 4.08 3.89 23.01
CA ASP A 119 4.76 4.92 23.82
C ASP A 119 5.40 6.01 22.93
N LYS A 120 5.79 5.66 21.70
CA LYS A 120 6.28 6.60 20.68
C LYS A 120 5.19 7.41 19.98
N LYS A 121 3.91 7.29 20.36
CA LYS A 121 2.75 7.99 19.77
C LYS A 121 2.62 7.80 18.25
N ILE A 122 3.02 6.64 17.74
CA ILE A 122 2.91 6.31 16.32
C ILE A 122 1.44 6.08 15.95
N LYS A 123 0.99 6.65 14.82
CA LYS A 123 -0.38 6.44 14.33
C LYS A 123 -0.65 4.95 14.07
N ILE A 124 -1.82 4.47 14.44
CA ILE A 124 -2.23 3.06 14.27
C ILE A 124 -2.10 2.59 12.81
N SER A 125 -2.41 3.46 11.84
CA SER A 125 -2.23 3.16 10.41
C SER A 125 -0.78 2.87 10.04
N THR A 126 0.16 3.67 10.55
CA THR A 126 1.61 3.48 10.35
C THR A 126 2.08 2.21 11.05
N PHE A 127 1.61 1.98 12.28
CA PHE A 127 1.91 0.75 13.01
C PHE A 127 1.45 -0.51 12.25
N ASN A 128 0.24 -0.49 11.67
CA ASN A 128 -0.29 -1.60 10.90
C ASN A 128 0.50 -1.86 9.61
N GLN A 129 1.23 -0.88 9.08
CA GLN A 129 2.18 -1.12 7.99
C GLN A 129 3.40 -1.93 8.46
N TYR A 130 3.96 -1.62 9.64
CA TYR A 130 5.05 -2.42 10.24
C TYR A 130 4.61 -3.85 10.52
N TYR A 131 3.39 -4.01 11.06
CA TYR A 131 2.78 -5.31 11.29
C TYR A 131 2.69 -6.15 10.01
N VAL A 132 2.31 -5.55 8.88
CA VAL A 132 2.24 -6.25 7.59
C VAL A 132 3.60 -6.81 7.21
N VAL A 133 4.65 -5.99 7.26
CA VAL A 133 6.02 -6.42 6.92
C VAL A 133 6.49 -7.54 7.84
N PHE A 134 6.27 -7.38 9.13
CA PHE A 134 6.70 -8.36 10.14
C PHE A 134 5.98 -9.70 9.94
N LYS A 135 4.65 -9.65 9.71
CA LYS A 135 3.85 -10.84 9.41
C LYS A 135 4.33 -11.56 8.14
N GLU A 136 4.69 -10.82 7.08
CA GLU A 136 5.17 -11.39 5.83
C GLU A 136 6.52 -12.10 6.00
N ILE A 137 7.45 -11.55 6.82
CA ILE A 137 8.72 -12.20 7.15
C ILE A 137 8.46 -13.54 7.85
N PHE A 138 7.57 -13.60 8.84
CA PHE A 138 7.20 -14.85 9.49
C PHE A 138 6.46 -15.81 8.56
N SER A 139 5.59 -15.32 7.70
CA SER A 139 4.90 -16.16 6.70
C SER A 139 5.88 -16.78 5.70
N PHE A 140 6.93 -16.03 5.33
CA PHE A 140 8.03 -16.57 4.54
C PHE A 140 8.82 -17.63 5.32
N ALA A 141 9.16 -17.35 6.58
CA ALA A 141 9.89 -18.29 7.42
C ALA A 141 9.10 -19.58 7.64
N ASN A 142 7.78 -19.51 7.84
CA ASN A 142 6.92 -20.69 7.95
C ASN A 142 7.01 -21.57 6.69
N ARG A 143 6.96 -20.93 5.49
CA ARG A 143 7.05 -21.69 4.23
C ARG A 143 8.43 -22.24 3.95
N LYS A 144 9.48 -21.46 4.23
CA LYS A 144 10.86 -21.83 3.88
C LYS A 144 11.53 -22.74 4.91
N TYR A 145 11.21 -22.55 6.18
CA TYR A 145 11.85 -23.24 7.31
C TYR A 145 10.89 -24.10 8.11
N GLU A 146 9.65 -24.27 7.62
CA GLU A 146 8.63 -25.14 8.24
C GLU A 146 8.34 -24.78 9.71
N LEU A 147 8.35 -23.49 10.06
CA LEU A 147 7.92 -23.06 11.39
C LEU A 147 6.46 -23.39 11.62
N ASN A 148 6.13 -23.86 12.82
CA ASN A 148 4.77 -24.34 13.12
C ASN A 148 3.75 -23.22 13.34
N TYR A 149 4.18 -21.98 13.58
CA TYR A 149 3.28 -20.87 13.91
C TYR A 149 3.87 -19.51 13.52
N ASN A 150 2.99 -18.52 13.40
CA ASN A 150 3.36 -17.15 13.18
C ASN A 150 2.89 -16.29 14.37
N PRO A 151 3.78 -15.93 15.31
CA PRO A 151 3.42 -15.17 16.51
C PRO A 151 2.88 -13.79 16.19
N VAL A 152 3.32 -13.17 15.08
CA VAL A 152 2.81 -11.87 14.63
C VAL A 152 1.36 -12.00 14.17
N ALA A 153 1.02 -13.06 13.45
CA ALA A 153 -0.36 -13.30 13.01
C ALA A 153 -1.29 -13.58 14.20
N LEU A 154 -0.81 -14.34 15.20
CA LEU A 154 -1.56 -14.65 16.41
C LEU A 154 -1.82 -13.39 17.27
N SER A 155 -0.82 -12.52 17.43
CA SER A 155 -0.96 -11.24 18.12
C SER A 155 -1.98 -10.29 17.43
N GLY A 156 -2.19 -10.45 16.13
CA GLY A 156 -3.14 -9.66 15.36
C GLY A 156 -2.71 -8.21 15.12
N ARG A 157 -3.54 -7.49 14.36
CA ARG A 157 -3.35 -6.06 14.12
C ARG A 157 -3.66 -5.26 15.37
N PHE A 158 -3.04 -4.09 15.47
CA PHE A 158 -3.39 -3.14 16.49
C PHE A 158 -4.80 -2.57 16.23
N LYS A 159 -5.65 -2.55 17.26
CA LYS A 159 -7.00 -2.00 17.20
C LYS A 159 -7.10 -0.81 18.13
N LYS A 160 -7.87 0.20 17.77
CA LYS A 160 -8.28 1.26 18.70
C LYS A 160 -9.11 0.65 19.86
N ARG A 161 -9.03 1.25 21.02
CA ARG A 161 -9.98 0.96 22.10
C ARG A 161 -11.39 1.37 21.67
N ASN A 162 -12.38 0.57 22.02
CA ASN A 162 -13.77 0.84 21.64
C ASN A 162 -14.37 2.07 22.36
N ASP A 163 -13.72 2.52 23.43
CA ASP A 163 -14.08 3.69 24.24
C ASP A 163 -13.42 5.00 23.74
N GLU A 164 -12.44 4.92 22.85
CA GLU A 164 -11.95 6.12 22.20
C GLU A 164 -13.04 6.65 21.26
N VAL A 165 -13.47 7.90 21.51
CA VAL A 165 -14.36 8.63 20.62
C VAL A 165 -13.81 8.47 19.19
N ILE A 166 -14.64 7.91 18.30
CA ILE A 166 -14.28 7.81 16.89
C ILE A 166 -14.09 9.26 16.44
N GLU A 167 -12.84 9.73 16.43
CA GLU A 167 -12.53 10.94 15.66
C GLU A 167 -13.19 10.70 14.31
N THR A 168 -14.16 11.53 14.00
CA THR A 168 -14.86 11.53 12.72
C THR A 168 -13.82 11.26 11.64
N LYS A 169 -14.05 10.21 10.82
CA LYS A 169 -13.18 9.84 9.69
C LYS A 169 -12.59 11.11 9.13
N ASN A 170 -11.25 11.21 9.04
CA ASN A 170 -10.58 12.42 8.58
C ASN A 170 -11.40 12.99 7.43
N LYS A 171 -12.01 14.15 7.66
CA LYS A 171 -12.94 14.77 6.70
C LYS A 171 -12.17 14.86 5.38
N LEU A 172 -12.76 14.34 4.32
CA LEU A 172 -12.13 14.34 3.00
C LEU A 172 -11.75 15.78 2.66
N ARG A 173 -10.46 16.04 2.42
CA ARG A 173 -9.98 17.38 2.10
C ARG A 173 -9.94 17.55 0.60
N TYR A 174 -10.53 18.64 0.14
CA TYR A 174 -10.55 19.06 -1.26
C TYR A 174 -10.83 20.56 -1.34
N ILE A 175 -10.57 21.16 -2.47
CA ILE A 175 -10.98 22.54 -2.79
C ILE A 175 -12.17 22.49 -3.73
N VAL A 176 -13.12 23.39 -3.50
CA VAL A 176 -14.26 23.59 -4.39
C VAL A 176 -13.86 24.42 -5.62
N TYR A 177 -14.76 24.51 -6.62
CA TYR A 177 -14.42 25.18 -7.88
C TYR A 177 -14.09 26.67 -7.71
N GLU A 178 -14.77 27.36 -6.81
CA GLU A 178 -14.52 28.77 -6.48
C GLU A 178 -13.14 28.99 -5.86
N GLU A 179 -12.68 28.06 -4.99
CA GLU A 179 -11.33 28.10 -4.42
C GLU A 179 -10.28 27.76 -5.49
N TYR A 180 -10.59 26.80 -6.37
CA TYR A 180 -9.72 26.49 -7.51
C TYR A 180 -9.57 27.69 -8.45
N CYS A 181 -10.63 28.45 -8.73
CA CYS A 181 -10.55 29.66 -9.54
C CYS A 181 -9.64 30.73 -8.91
N LYS A 182 -9.68 30.90 -7.58
CA LYS A 182 -8.75 31.79 -6.88
C LYS A 182 -7.32 31.31 -7.03
N LEU A 183 -7.08 30.00 -6.85
CA LEU A 183 -5.76 29.41 -6.96
C LEU A 183 -5.18 29.55 -8.37
N ILE A 184 -5.92 29.22 -9.41
CA ILE A 184 -5.39 29.22 -10.78
C ILE A 184 -5.11 30.64 -11.28
N ASN A 185 -5.85 31.63 -10.81
CA ASN A 185 -5.69 33.03 -11.22
C ASN A 185 -4.38 33.69 -10.71
N VAL A 186 -3.77 33.17 -9.65
CA VAL A 186 -2.48 33.70 -9.15
C VAL A 186 -1.27 33.01 -9.80
N ILE A 187 -1.49 31.95 -10.57
CA ILE A 187 -0.41 31.19 -11.20
C ILE A 187 -0.10 31.79 -12.58
N HIS A 188 1.01 32.48 -12.69
CA HIS A 188 1.41 33.14 -13.94
C HIS A 188 2.44 32.36 -14.76
N GLU A 189 3.13 31.39 -14.16
CA GLU A 189 4.07 30.53 -14.89
C GLU A 189 3.32 29.45 -15.71
N ASP A 190 3.48 29.47 -17.01
CA ASP A 190 2.76 28.57 -17.94
C ASP A 190 2.89 27.10 -17.55
N LEU A 191 4.05 26.66 -17.09
CA LEU A 191 4.29 25.29 -16.62
C LEU A 191 3.32 24.91 -15.48
N TYR A 192 3.30 25.73 -14.41
CA TYR A 192 2.52 25.42 -13.21
C TYR A 192 1.04 25.68 -13.43
N HIS A 193 0.69 26.69 -14.23
CA HIS A 193 -0.69 26.94 -14.62
C HIS A 193 -1.27 25.71 -15.34
N CYS A 194 -0.59 25.24 -16.38
CA CYS A 194 -0.99 24.03 -17.11
C CYS A 194 -0.96 22.76 -16.22
N PHE A 195 0.03 22.65 -15.33
CA PHE A 195 0.15 21.52 -14.39
C PHE A 195 -1.06 21.43 -13.45
N PHE A 196 -1.38 22.51 -12.73
CA PHE A 196 -2.48 22.50 -11.77
C PHE A 196 -3.85 22.42 -12.43
N LEU A 197 -3.99 23.00 -13.63
CA LEU A 197 -5.21 22.86 -14.44
C LEU A 197 -5.39 21.39 -14.86
N THR A 198 -4.34 20.75 -15.37
CA THR A 198 -4.39 19.33 -15.74
C THR A 198 -4.71 18.45 -14.53
N LEU A 199 -4.07 18.69 -13.40
CA LEU A 199 -4.31 17.95 -12.17
C LEU A 199 -5.77 18.05 -11.70
N TYR A 200 -6.33 19.26 -11.69
CA TYR A 200 -7.71 19.52 -11.25
C TYR A 200 -8.75 18.91 -12.20
N PHE A 201 -8.55 19.05 -13.53
CA PHE A 201 -9.52 18.57 -14.52
C PHE A 201 -9.39 17.09 -14.90
N THR A 202 -8.33 16.41 -14.49
CA THR A 202 -8.14 14.98 -14.78
C THR A 202 -8.21 14.10 -13.54
N GLY A 203 -7.83 14.61 -12.38
CA GLY A 203 -7.68 13.84 -11.15
C GLY A 203 -6.60 12.75 -11.27
N MET A 204 -5.60 12.87 -12.14
CA MET A 204 -4.50 11.93 -12.26
C MET A 204 -3.72 11.79 -10.95
N ARG A 205 -3.09 10.63 -10.73
CA ARG A 205 -2.17 10.47 -9.61
C ARG A 205 -0.89 11.26 -9.87
N GLU A 206 -0.22 11.73 -8.80
CA GLU A 206 1.04 12.48 -8.90
C GLU A 206 2.05 11.81 -9.84
N GLY A 207 2.36 10.53 -9.61
CA GLY A 207 3.32 9.81 -10.44
C GLY A 207 2.87 9.54 -11.87
N GLU A 208 1.55 9.48 -12.15
CA GLU A 208 1.00 9.39 -13.50
C GLU A 208 1.22 10.70 -14.26
N LEU A 209 0.95 11.83 -13.58
CA LEU A 209 1.14 13.15 -14.16
C LEU A 209 2.61 13.47 -14.39
N GLN A 210 3.50 13.09 -13.44
CA GLN A 210 4.96 13.22 -13.61
C GLN A 210 5.51 12.39 -14.77
N ALA A 211 4.90 11.24 -15.06
CA ALA A 211 5.32 10.35 -16.15
C ALA A 211 4.77 10.73 -17.51
N LEU A 212 3.83 11.69 -17.57
CA LEU A 212 3.15 12.07 -18.80
C LEU A 212 4.13 12.70 -19.78
N THR A 213 4.15 12.21 -21.01
CA THR A 213 4.94 12.74 -22.14
C THR A 213 3.99 13.26 -23.22
N TRP A 214 4.49 14.09 -24.14
CA TRP A 214 3.69 14.62 -25.23
C TRP A 214 3.13 13.52 -26.15
N ASN A 215 3.83 12.39 -26.28
CA ASN A 215 3.33 11.19 -26.96
C ASN A 215 2.07 10.57 -26.34
N ASP A 216 1.78 10.88 -25.08
CA ASP A 216 0.58 10.37 -24.39
C ASP A 216 -0.64 11.26 -24.60
N ILE A 217 -0.52 12.40 -25.31
CA ILE A 217 -1.62 13.35 -25.54
C ILE A 217 -2.04 13.29 -27.00
N ASP A 218 -3.19 12.69 -27.26
CA ASP A 218 -3.80 12.68 -28.58
C ASP A 218 -4.75 13.88 -28.74
N PHE A 219 -4.25 14.92 -29.39
CA PHE A 219 -5.03 16.14 -29.65
C PHE A 219 -6.16 15.92 -30.67
N ASN A 220 -6.05 14.95 -31.57
CA ASN A 220 -7.08 14.65 -32.57
C ASN A 220 -8.29 13.97 -31.89
N ARG A 221 -8.03 12.95 -31.07
CA ARG A 221 -9.06 12.25 -30.29
C ARG A 221 -9.45 13.00 -29.02
N LYS A 222 -8.70 14.04 -28.64
CA LYS A 222 -8.87 14.82 -27.39
C LYS A 222 -8.80 13.94 -26.14
N VAL A 223 -7.83 13.04 -26.08
CA VAL A 223 -7.62 12.13 -24.95
C VAL A 223 -6.19 12.17 -24.43
N ILE A 224 -6.04 11.92 -23.14
CA ILE A 224 -4.78 11.67 -22.46
C ILE A 224 -4.70 10.17 -22.15
N ILE A 225 -3.63 9.52 -22.60
CA ILE A 225 -3.38 8.09 -22.39
C ILE A 225 -2.58 7.92 -21.10
N VAL A 226 -3.17 7.27 -20.11
CA VAL A 226 -2.53 7.02 -18.80
C VAL A 226 -2.15 5.55 -18.70
N ASN A 227 -0.91 5.23 -19.01
CA ASN A 227 -0.37 3.87 -19.09
C ASN A 227 0.86 3.64 -18.20
N LYS A 228 1.45 4.70 -17.66
CA LYS A 228 2.69 4.67 -16.90
C LYS A 228 2.65 5.58 -15.66
N THR A 229 3.58 5.35 -14.74
CA THR A 229 3.77 6.16 -13.53
C THR A 229 5.25 6.28 -13.22
N LEU A 230 5.65 7.42 -12.71
CA LEU A 230 6.99 7.70 -12.24
C LEU A 230 7.08 7.42 -10.74
N SER A 231 8.17 6.80 -10.31
CA SER A 231 8.51 6.58 -8.91
C SER A 231 9.92 7.06 -8.63
N THR A 232 10.09 7.90 -7.62
CA THR A 232 11.40 8.34 -7.12
C THR A 232 11.95 7.39 -6.04
N ASN A 233 11.14 6.45 -5.56
CA ASN A 233 11.60 5.41 -4.63
C ASN A 233 12.17 4.22 -5.43
N THR A 234 13.44 4.30 -5.76
CA THR A 234 14.18 3.35 -6.61
C THR A 234 15.58 3.08 -6.03
N LYS A 235 16.14 1.92 -6.34
CA LYS A 235 17.51 1.53 -5.92
C LYS A 235 18.59 2.27 -6.70
N ILE A 236 18.35 2.52 -7.98
CA ILE A 236 19.33 3.08 -8.91
C ILE A 236 18.67 4.20 -9.70
N GLY A 237 19.38 5.31 -9.84
CA GLY A 237 18.91 6.47 -10.59
C GLY A 237 18.00 7.38 -9.77
N ARG A 238 17.55 8.46 -10.40
CA ARG A 238 16.71 9.50 -9.78
C ARG A 238 15.22 9.10 -9.78
N TYR A 239 14.81 8.31 -10.75
CA TYR A 239 13.44 7.85 -10.92
C TYR A 239 13.38 6.57 -11.77
N LYS A 240 12.23 5.91 -11.72
CA LYS A 240 11.89 4.76 -12.55
C LYS A 240 10.47 4.91 -13.09
N ILE A 241 10.31 4.72 -14.40
CA ILE A 241 8.98 4.64 -15.02
C ILE A 241 8.52 3.20 -15.00
N THR A 242 7.30 2.97 -14.54
CA THR A 242 6.68 1.63 -14.46
C THR A 242 5.24 1.70 -14.96
N ALA A 243 4.63 0.54 -15.22
CA ALA A 243 3.20 0.46 -15.48
C ALA A 243 2.40 1.02 -14.27
N THR A 244 1.19 1.50 -14.52
CA THR A 244 0.27 2.00 -13.48
C THR A 244 0.05 0.98 -12.37
N LYS A 245 -0.37 1.42 -11.17
CA LYS A 245 -0.47 0.57 -9.98
C LYS A 245 -1.29 -0.70 -10.20
N ASN A 246 -2.33 -0.64 -11.01
CA ASN A 246 -3.22 -1.77 -11.30
C ASN A 246 -2.98 -2.39 -12.68
N CYS A 247 -1.90 -2.00 -13.38
CA CYS A 247 -1.60 -2.38 -14.77
C CYS A 247 -2.76 -2.09 -15.75
N LEU A 248 -3.67 -1.18 -15.37
CA LEU A 248 -4.81 -0.76 -16.20
C LEU A 248 -4.45 0.53 -16.91
N ASN A 249 -4.36 0.44 -18.22
CA ASN A 249 -4.30 1.61 -19.06
C ASN A 249 -5.70 2.22 -19.13
N ARG A 250 -5.78 3.53 -19.13
CA ARG A 250 -7.03 4.26 -19.32
C ARG A 250 -6.83 5.50 -20.16
N GLU A 251 -7.89 5.92 -20.81
CA GLU A 251 -7.95 7.18 -21.54
C GLU A 251 -8.80 8.18 -20.74
N ILE A 252 -8.33 9.40 -20.66
CA ILE A 252 -9.04 10.51 -20.03
C ILE A 252 -9.43 11.49 -21.14
N THR A 253 -10.72 11.58 -21.48
CA THR A 253 -11.22 12.59 -22.41
C THR A 253 -11.02 13.98 -21.83
N MET A 254 -10.44 14.88 -22.61
CA MET A 254 -10.17 16.27 -22.22
C MET A 254 -11.43 17.13 -22.34
N SER A 255 -11.67 17.97 -21.32
CA SER A 255 -12.60 19.08 -21.46
C SER A 255 -12.04 20.13 -22.44
N LYS A 256 -12.90 21.01 -22.95
CA LYS A 256 -12.46 22.10 -23.84
C LYS A 256 -11.41 23.00 -23.18
N ILE A 257 -11.57 23.28 -21.90
CA ILE A 257 -10.63 24.10 -21.11
C ILE A 257 -9.25 23.42 -21.07
N LEU A 258 -9.20 22.14 -20.68
CA LEU A 258 -7.96 21.37 -20.60
C LEU A 258 -7.29 21.21 -21.97
N TYR A 259 -8.05 20.93 -23.00
CA TYR A 259 -7.53 20.81 -24.37
C TYR A 259 -6.84 22.10 -24.83
N ASN A 260 -7.51 23.25 -24.66
CA ASN A 260 -6.96 24.54 -25.07
C ASN A 260 -5.70 24.90 -24.29
N GLU A 261 -5.67 24.62 -23.01
CA GLU A 261 -4.51 24.90 -22.15
C GLU A 261 -3.30 24.04 -22.55
N LEU A 262 -3.48 22.72 -22.69
CA LEU A 262 -2.42 21.81 -23.10
C LEU A 262 -1.89 22.15 -24.51
N LYS A 263 -2.77 22.57 -25.42
CA LYS A 263 -2.37 23.00 -26.77
C LYS A 263 -1.53 24.28 -26.71
N LYS A 264 -2.00 25.30 -25.98
CA LYS A 264 -1.25 26.54 -25.76
C LYS A 264 0.12 26.26 -25.14
N TYR A 265 0.16 25.42 -24.10
CA TYR A 265 1.41 25.07 -23.44
C TYR A 265 2.34 24.28 -24.34
N LYS A 266 1.85 23.37 -25.19
CA LYS A 266 2.64 22.67 -26.20
C LYS A 266 3.31 23.65 -27.18
N GLU A 267 2.56 24.66 -27.68
CA GLU A 267 3.08 25.68 -28.58
C GLU A 267 4.22 26.50 -27.95
N ILE A 268 4.22 26.69 -26.62
CA ILE A 268 5.30 27.34 -25.89
C ILE A 268 6.53 26.43 -25.85
N VAL A 269 6.32 25.15 -25.46
CA VAL A 269 7.41 24.19 -25.28
C VAL A 269 8.06 23.83 -26.62
N MET A 270 7.31 23.79 -27.72
CA MET A 270 7.83 23.53 -29.07
C MET A 270 8.81 24.60 -29.58
N LYS A 271 8.91 25.75 -28.93
CA LYS A 271 9.90 26.79 -29.28
C LYS A 271 11.32 26.46 -28.81
N TYR A 272 11.49 25.46 -27.93
CA TYR A 272 12.81 24.99 -27.54
C TYR A 272 13.44 24.20 -28.70
N GLU A 273 14.69 24.49 -29.05
CA GLU A 273 15.40 23.92 -30.18
C GLU A 273 15.51 22.38 -30.16
N ASP A 274 15.61 21.84 -28.95
CA ASP A 274 15.77 20.41 -28.67
C ASP A 274 14.46 19.72 -28.29
N PHE A 275 13.31 20.35 -28.54
CA PHE A 275 12.00 19.76 -28.25
C PHE A 275 11.81 18.39 -28.91
N ARG A 276 11.28 17.45 -28.12
CA ARG A 276 10.90 16.12 -28.58
C ARG A 276 9.57 15.69 -27.96
N GLU A 277 8.79 14.93 -28.68
CA GLU A 277 7.51 14.41 -28.24
C GLU A 277 7.62 13.41 -27.06
N ASP A 278 8.80 12.84 -26.82
CA ASP A 278 9.08 11.97 -25.66
C ASP A 278 9.45 12.74 -24.37
N TRP A 279 9.55 14.07 -24.43
CA TRP A 279 9.75 14.88 -23.23
C TRP A 279 8.56 14.78 -22.28
N PHE A 280 8.85 14.89 -20.99
CA PHE A 280 7.79 15.04 -19.99
C PHE A 280 7.00 16.33 -20.28
N VAL A 281 5.67 16.24 -20.22
CA VAL A 281 4.79 17.41 -20.39
C VAL A 281 5.12 18.48 -19.37
N PHE A 282 5.37 18.05 -18.11
CA PHE A 282 5.73 18.96 -17.02
C PHE A 282 7.18 18.70 -16.61
N GLY A 283 8.07 19.63 -17.00
CA GLY A 283 9.48 19.59 -16.67
C GLY A 283 10.44 19.46 -17.86
N ASN A 284 9.93 19.40 -19.10
CA ASN A 284 10.72 19.30 -20.34
C ASN A 284 11.57 18.03 -20.42
N GLY A 285 12.88 18.12 -20.59
CA GLY A 285 13.78 16.97 -20.66
C GLY A 285 13.96 16.19 -19.35
N ASP A 286 13.48 16.72 -18.20
CA ASP A 286 13.48 16.05 -16.89
C ASP A 286 12.09 16.17 -16.26
N PHE A 287 11.77 15.31 -15.29
CA PHE A 287 10.45 15.33 -14.63
C PHE A 287 10.34 16.45 -13.58
N LEU A 288 9.15 16.99 -13.39
CA LEU A 288 8.85 17.93 -12.31
C LEU A 288 8.87 17.20 -10.96
N SER A 289 9.82 17.55 -10.09
CA SER A 289 10.01 16.86 -8.82
C SER A 289 8.88 17.12 -7.82
N THR A 290 8.60 16.15 -6.94
CA THR A 290 7.62 16.30 -5.84
C THR A 290 7.94 17.50 -4.96
N TYR A 291 9.22 17.79 -4.73
CA TYR A 291 9.65 18.97 -3.95
C TYR A 291 9.21 20.28 -4.62
N GLN A 292 9.48 20.43 -5.92
CA GLN A 292 9.09 21.62 -6.69
C GLN A 292 7.57 21.78 -6.71
N MET A 293 6.84 20.72 -7.06
CA MET A 293 5.37 20.72 -7.05
C MET A 293 4.80 21.18 -5.71
N LYS A 294 5.31 20.62 -4.60
CA LYS A 294 4.86 20.96 -3.25
C LYS A 294 5.17 22.41 -2.91
N LYS A 295 6.42 22.86 -3.13
CA LYS A 295 6.87 24.21 -2.82
C LYS A 295 6.03 25.26 -3.55
N HIS A 296 5.87 25.11 -4.86
CA HIS A 296 5.08 26.07 -5.66
C HIS A 296 3.60 26.02 -5.28
N LYS A 297 3.05 24.84 -5.07
CA LYS A 297 1.66 24.67 -4.61
C LYS A 297 1.42 25.44 -3.29
N ASP A 298 2.27 25.25 -2.28
CA ASP A 298 2.08 25.86 -0.98
C ASP A 298 2.14 27.40 -1.11
N ASN A 299 3.06 27.94 -1.92
CA ASN A 299 3.17 29.37 -2.19
C ASN A 299 1.91 29.93 -2.89
N TYR A 300 1.41 29.27 -3.94
CA TYR A 300 0.20 29.73 -4.65
C TYR A 300 -1.06 29.65 -3.78
N PHE A 301 -1.17 28.68 -2.88
CA PHE A 301 -2.26 28.63 -1.92
C PHE A 301 -2.25 29.83 -0.98
N ILE A 302 -1.08 30.25 -0.51
CA ILE A 302 -0.91 31.44 0.33
C ILE A 302 -1.27 32.70 -0.48
N GLU A 303 -0.76 32.84 -1.70
CA GLU A 303 -1.02 33.98 -2.57
C GLU A 303 -2.52 34.11 -2.95
N ALA A 304 -3.19 32.97 -3.11
CA ALA A 304 -4.63 32.93 -3.38
C ALA A 304 -5.51 33.20 -2.14
N GLY A 305 -4.92 33.41 -0.94
CA GLY A 305 -5.65 33.57 0.32
C GLY A 305 -6.31 32.29 0.82
N LEU A 306 -5.72 31.13 0.48
CA LEU A 306 -6.21 29.79 0.82
C LEU A 306 -5.32 29.07 1.83
N GLU A 307 -4.52 29.80 2.61
CA GLU A 307 -3.54 29.25 3.55
C GLU A 307 -4.14 28.29 4.60
N LYS A 308 -5.43 28.48 4.95
CA LYS A 308 -6.15 27.62 5.88
C LYS A 308 -6.63 26.29 5.26
N ASN A 309 -6.61 26.18 3.93
CA ASN A 309 -7.08 25.02 3.19
C ASN A 309 -6.02 24.49 2.20
N ILE A 310 -4.74 24.53 2.56
CA ILE A 310 -3.67 23.96 1.72
C ILE A 310 -3.85 22.45 1.62
N ILE A 311 -4.20 21.96 0.45
CA ILE A 311 -4.35 20.54 0.17
C ILE A 311 -3.06 19.93 -0.41
N THR A 312 -2.92 18.60 -0.32
CA THR A 312 -1.81 17.86 -0.95
C THR A 312 -2.05 17.69 -2.46
N ILE A 313 -1.01 17.36 -3.22
CA ILE A 313 -1.14 17.02 -4.66
C ILE A 313 -2.16 15.88 -4.86
N HIS A 314 -2.17 14.90 -3.97
CA HIS A 314 -3.14 13.81 -4.04
C HIS A 314 -4.59 14.25 -3.79
N GLU A 315 -4.79 15.25 -2.94
CA GLU A 315 -6.13 15.77 -2.60
C GLU A 315 -6.77 16.56 -3.74
N PHE A 316 -6.01 17.03 -4.76
CA PHE A 316 -6.58 17.53 -6.02
C PHE A 316 -7.42 16.47 -6.74
N ARG A 317 -7.07 15.21 -6.58
CA ARG A 317 -7.86 14.10 -7.11
C ARG A 317 -9.23 14.01 -6.42
N HIS A 318 -9.29 14.30 -5.11
CA HIS A 318 -10.56 14.42 -4.40
C HIS A 318 -11.35 15.64 -4.88
N SER A 319 -10.66 16.76 -5.15
CA SER A 319 -11.28 17.97 -5.71
C SER A 319 -11.90 17.71 -7.08
N HIS A 320 -11.21 16.96 -7.96
CA HIS A 320 -11.76 16.56 -9.25
C HIS A 320 -13.07 15.76 -9.14
N VAL A 321 -13.10 14.77 -8.24
CA VAL A 321 -14.30 13.96 -8.04
C VAL A 321 -15.43 14.80 -7.45
N SER A 322 -15.14 15.69 -6.50
CA SER A 322 -16.12 16.60 -5.92
C SER A 322 -16.70 17.54 -6.98
N LEU A 323 -15.87 18.11 -7.85
CA LEU A 323 -16.31 18.90 -9.01
C LEU A 323 -17.28 18.11 -9.89
N CYS A 324 -16.90 16.90 -10.27
CA CYS A 324 -17.73 16.05 -11.13
C CYS A 324 -19.06 15.67 -10.47
N ILE A 325 -19.08 15.43 -9.14
CA ILE A 325 -20.31 15.17 -8.39
C ILE A 325 -21.23 16.40 -8.44
N ASN A 326 -20.68 17.59 -8.14
CA ASN A 326 -21.45 18.81 -8.13
C ASN A 326 -22.09 19.11 -9.51
N GLU A 327 -21.31 18.98 -10.58
CA GLU A 327 -21.81 19.21 -11.93
C GLU A 327 -22.83 18.13 -12.38
N TYR A 328 -22.64 16.87 -11.95
CA TYR A 328 -23.59 15.80 -12.20
C TYR A 328 -24.95 16.08 -11.53
N ILE A 329 -24.94 16.52 -10.27
CA ILE A 329 -26.15 16.89 -9.53
C ILE A 329 -26.82 18.13 -10.15
N LYS A 330 -26.04 19.18 -10.47
CA LYS A 330 -26.55 20.39 -11.13
C LYS A 330 -27.22 20.10 -12.48
N SER A 331 -26.78 19.07 -13.20
CA SER A 331 -27.43 18.62 -14.45
C SER A 331 -28.74 17.84 -14.25
N GLY A 332 -29.24 17.76 -13.01
CA GLY A 332 -30.48 17.06 -12.67
C GLY A 332 -30.33 15.54 -12.54
N GLN A 333 -29.13 15.03 -12.61
CA GLN A 333 -28.89 13.58 -12.50
C GLN A 333 -28.67 13.19 -11.04
N THR A 334 -29.30 12.08 -10.61
CA THR A 334 -29.27 11.63 -9.20
C THR A 334 -28.82 10.19 -9.03
N ASP A 335 -28.54 9.46 -10.13
CA ASP A 335 -28.07 8.08 -10.07
C ASP A 335 -26.59 8.02 -9.67
N SER A 336 -26.34 7.91 -8.36
CA SER A 336 -25.00 7.80 -7.80
C SER A 336 -24.26 6.54 -8.27
N THR A 337 -24.98 5.43 -8.52
CA THR A 337 -24.35 4.17 -8.95
C THR A 337 -23.76 4.31 -10.34
N LYS A 338 -24.54 4.86 -11.28
CA LYS A 338 -24.08 5.17 -12.64
C LYS A 338 -22.90 6.13 -12.62
N PHE A 339 -22.98 7.19 -11.82
CA PHE A 339 -21.90 8.15 -11.66
C PHE A 339 -20.60 7.47 -11.19
N PHE A 340 -20.66 6.67 -10.12
CA PHE A 340 -19.46 6.00 -9.60
C PHE A 340 -18.89 4.98 -10.56
N LEU A 341 -19.71 4.32 -11.36
CA LEU A 341 -19.22 3.42 -12.42
C LEU A 341 -18.39 4.21 -13.46
N MET A 342 -18.89 5.32 -13.97
CA MET A 342 -18.18 6.20 -14.91
C MET A 342 -16.89 6.75 -14.28
N MET A 343 -16.96 7.23 -13.05
CA MET A 343 -15.79 7.77 -12.37
C MET A 343 -14.76 6.72 -12.01
N SER A 344 -15.16 5.49 -11.72
CA SER A 344 -14.23 4.39 -11.46
C SER A 344 -13.32 4.12 -12.67
N GLN A 345 -13.86 4.14 -13.87
CA GLN A 345 -13.11 4.01 -15.12
C GLN A 345 -12.16 5.19 -15.34
N ARG A 346 -12.69 6.44 -15.24
CA ARG A 346 -11.90 7.66 -15.41
C ARG A 346 -10.74 7.74 -14.42
N MET A 347 -11.00 7.41 -13.16
CA MET A 347 -10.01 7.50 -12.07
C MET A 347 -9.10 6.28 -11.97
N GLY A 348 -9.42 5.14 -12.60
CA GLY A 348 -8.68 3.89 -12.42
C GLY A 348 -8.72 3.40 -10.96
N HIS A 349 -9.93 3.45 -10.34
CA HIS A 349 -10.25 2.88 -9.03
C HIS A 349 -11.29 1.77 -9.18
N SER A 350 -11.40 0.89 -8.19
CA SER A 350 -12.57 0.01 -8.12
C SER A 350 -13.82 0.81 -7.73
N LEU A 351 -14.98 0.34 -8.19
CA LEU A 351 -16.28 0.93 -7.82
C LEU A 351 -16.45 1.01 -6.29
N ARG A 352 -16.03 -0.03 -5.57
CA ARG A 352 -16.07 -0.08 -4.11
C ARG A 352 -15.29 1.07 -3.47
N VAL A 353 -14.07 1.33 -3.90
CA VAL A 353 -13.25 2.44 -3.40
C VAL A 353 -13.91 3.79 -3.68
N MET A 354 -14.53 3.95 -4.86
CA MET A 354 -15.24 5.19 -5.19
C MET A 354 -16.43 5.43 -4.27
N GLN A 355 -17.24 4.40 -4.04
CA GLN A 355 -18.41 4.49 -3.15
C GLN A 355 -17.99 4.73 -1.69
N GLU A 356 -17.06 3.93 -1.14
CA GLU A 356 -16.58 4.08 0.23
C GLU A 356 -15.98 5.46 0.51
N THR A 357 -15.37 6.09 -0.52
CA THR A 357 -14.68 7.38 -0.36
C THR A 357 -15.61 8.58 -0.58
N TYR A 358 -16.54 8.52 -1.54
CA TYR A 358 -17.23 9.72 -2.03
C TYR A 358 -18.76 9.68 -1.92
N MET A 359 -19.38 8.56 -1.49
CA MET A 359 -20.85 8.45 -1.39
C MET A 359 -21.43 9.55 -0.51
N HIS A 360 -20.73 9.93 0.55
CA HIS A 360 -21.17 10.97 1.48
C HIS A 360 -21.23 12.39 0.89
N LEU A 361 -20.69 12.61 -0.31
CA LEU A 361 -20.78 13.88 -1.04
C LEU A 361 -22.07 14.01 -1.88
N PHE A 362 -22.80 12.90 -2.07
CA PHE A 362 -24.12 12.94 -2.67
C PHE A 362 -25.18 13.38 -1.64
N PRO A 363 -26.26 14.04 -2.07
CA PRO A 363 -27.39 14.35 -1.21
C PRO A 363 -27.87 13.10 -0.47
N SER A 364 -28.25 13.27 0.78
CA SER A 364 -28.70 12.18 1.63
C SER A 364 -29.86 11.42 0.99
N VAL A 365 -29.77 10.10 0.94
CA VAL A 365 -30.89 9.23 0.53
C VAL A 365 -32.05 9.37 1.54
N GLN A 366 -31.77 9.81 2.79
CA GLN A 366 -32.79 10.00 3.81
C GLN A 366 -33.78 11.10 3.43
N ASP A 367 -33.33 12.20 2.80
CA ASP A 367 -34.24 13.28 2.35
C ASP A 367 -35.26 12.71 1.35
N LYS A 368 -34.84 11.86 0.43
CA LYS A 368 -35.73 11.16 -0.50
C LYS A 368 -36.68 10.16 0.17
N ILE A 369 -36.21 9.51 1.24
CA ILE A 369 -37.07 8.59 2.02
C ILE A 369 -38.12 9.39 2.77
N ILE A 370 -37.77 10.57 3.33
CA ILE A 370 -38.71 11.46 3.98
C ILE A 370 -39.77 11.95 2.98
N ASP A 371 -39.34 12.42 1.78
CA ASP A 371 -40.27 12.83 0.72
C ASP A 371 -41.22 11.69 0.32
N LEU A 372 -40.75 10.44 0.30
CA LEU A 372 -41.59 9.26 0.03
C LEU A 372 -42.59 8.99 1.18
N LEU A 373 -42.15 9.18 2.43
CA LEU A 373 -42.99 8.95 3.61
C LEU A 373 -44.01 10.07 3.81
N ASP A 374 -43.65 11.31 3.48
CA ASP A 374 -44.53 12.48 3.58
C ASP A 374 -45.64 12.46 2.47
N ASN A 375 -45.49 11.64 1.45
CA ASN A 375 -46.47 11.45 0.37
C ASN A 375 -47.37 10.21 0.56
N LEU A 376 -47.30 9.51 1.72
CA LEU A 376 -48.19 8.43 2.11
C LEU A 376 -49.45 8.98 2.79
#